data_69092e8a14d43d5ef4477f2b5824fea3
#
_entry.id   69092e8a14d43d5ef4477f2b5824fea3
#
_cell.length_a   1.000
_cell.length_b   1.000
_cell.length_c   1.000
_cell.angle_alpha   90.00
_cell.angle_beta   90.00
_cell.angle_gamma   90.00
#
_symmetry.space_group_name_H-M   'P 1'
#
loop_
_entity.id
_entity.type
_entity.pdbx_description
1 polymer ?
#
loop_
_entity_poly.entity_id
_entity_poly.type
_entity_poly.pdbx_seq_one_letter_code
_entity_poly.pdbx_strand_id
1 'polypeptide(L)'
;EPRIGFAADVPPTVLFALLWLAGVLVVALLAARRVPLPGRLPRWRERARPVARAMVELLLAALVVGLVVALVTAASRGHARTTFALILLGLPNLVWPALTVGLGATWNGRVDGPFGLPVPHILDVLLRTPDVSEVNLRTLTEYDGRMAWLPVAAGVLLLGVAVRAALRSPSRTPPWLHAVRLAVALALTLLAICLLCRISAHYGLSLLGIGDLGGGLSGELLLRPRIWQAVGLGALWGLVAGFLGALLAPVARRGRRSPDGHHERGDGALHP
;
A
#
# COMPACT_ATOMS: atom_id res chain seq x y z
N GLU A 1 -5.74 11.33 40.79
CA GLU A 1 -6.07 10.55 39.59
C GLU A 1 -4.99 10.76 38.56
N PRO A 2 -4.36 9.71 38.05
CA PRO A 2 -3.34 9.83 37.01
C PRO A 2 -4.00 10.34 35.71
N ARG A 3 -3.55 11.51 35.22
CA ARG A 3 -4.01 12.05 33.94
C ARG A 3 -3.03 11.66 32.86
N ILE A 4 -3.49 10.87 31.88
CA ILE A 4 -2.75 10.60 30.66
C ILE A 4 -2.98 11.80 29.74
N GLY A 5 -1.98 12.63 29.57
CA GLY A 5 -2.02 13.79 28.67
C GLY A 5 -1.42 13.43 27.32
N PHE A 6 -2.19 13.60 26.23
CA PHE A 6 -1.68 13.60 24.86
C PHE A 6 -1.56 15.05 24.40
N ALA A 7 -0.36 15.47 24.05
CA ALA A 7 -0.15 16.75 23.39
C ALA A 7 0.16 16.48 21.90
N ALA A 8 -0.69 16.97 21.01
CA ALA A 8 -0.43 16.92 19.58
C ALA A 8 0.25 18.23 19.16
N ASP A 9 1.32 18.12 18.40
CA ASP A 9 1.94 19.25 17.71
C ASP A 9 1.00 19.74 16.61
N VAL A 10 0.25 20.81 16.93
CA VAL A 10 -0.81 21.33 16.04
C VAL A 10 -0.27 21.79 14.67
N PRO A 11 0.82 22.58 14.56
CA PRO A 11 1.30 23.07 13.27
C PRO A 11 1.68 21.94 12.29
N PRO A 12 2.51 20.94 12.65
CA PRO A 12 2.83 19.86 11.73
C PRO A 12 1.63 18.96 11.43
N THR A 13 0.73 18.74 12.42
CA THR A 13 -0.48 17.92 12.20
C THR A 13 -1.40 18.56 11.17
N VAL A 14 -1.64 19.87 11.23
CA VAL A 14 -2.45 20.60 10.26
C VAL A 14 -1.78 20.60 8.89
N LEU A 15 -0.46 20.85 8.82
CA LEU A 15 0.28 20.85 7.56
C LEU A 15 0.19 19.50 6.87
N PHE A 16 0.44 18.40 7.58
CA PHE A 16 0.36 17.05 7.02
C PHE A 16 -1.06 16.67 6.61
N ALA A 17 -2.07 17.07 7.38
CA ALA A 17 -3.48 16.85 7.03
C ALA A 17 -3.87 17.57 5.74
N LEU A 18 -3.44 18.83 5.56
CA LEU A 18 -3.69 19.59 4.35
C LEU A 18 -2.94 19.00 3.14
N LEU A 19 -1.70 18.58 3.33
CA LEU A 19 -0.90 17.94 2.29
C LEU A 19 -1.51 16.60 1.87
N TRP A 20 -2.02 15.83 2.82
CA TRP A 20 -2.75 14.60 2.57
C TRP A 20 -4.05 14.84 1.80
N LEU A 21 -4.84 15.83 2.23
CA LEU A 21 -6.07 16.21 1.55
C LEU A 21 -5.81 16.66 0.12
N ALA A 22 -4.77 17.49 -0.10
CA ALA A 22 -4.35 17.90 -1.44
C ALA A 22 -3.94 16.70 -2.29
N GLY A 23 -3.17 15.75 -1.74
CA GLY A 23 -2.79 14.51 -2.42
C GLY A 23 -3.99 13.67 -2.83
N VAL A 24 -4.95 13.46 -1.92
CA VAL A 24 -6.20 12.73 -2.20
C VAL A 24 -7.02 13.44 -3.27
N LEU A 25 -7.14 14.77 -3.22
CA LEU A 25 -7.83 15.56 -4.23
C LEU A 25 -7.17 15.44 -5.61
N VAL A 26 -5.83 15.49 -5.69
CA VAL A 26 -5.10 15.28 -6.94
C VAL A 26 -5.37 13.89 -7.51
N VAL A 27 -5.29 12.84 -6.70
CA VAL A 27 -5.60 11.47 -7.12
C VAL A 27 -7.06 11.33 -7.55
N ALA A 28 -7.99 11.92 -6.80
CA ALA A 28 -9.42 11.94 -7.13
C ALA A 28 -9.68 12.66 -8.46
N LEU A 29 -9.06 13.82 -8.68
CA LEU A 29 -9.14 14.58 -9.95
C LEU A 29 -8.56 13.79 -11.12
N LEU A 30 -7.45 13.09 -10.92
CA LEU A 30 -6.85 12.23 -11.95
C LEU A 30 -7.73 11.00 -12.25
N ALA A 31 -8.37 10.43 -11.25
CA ALA A 31 -9.23 9.25 -11.37
C ALA A 31 -10.63 9.58 -11.90
N ALA A 32 -11.16 10.76 -11.62
CA ALA A 32 -12.54 11.18 -11.96
C ALA A 32 -12.78 11.23 -13.47
N ARG A 33 -14.00 10.92 -13.91
CA ARG A 33 -14.37 10.86 -15.34
C ARG A 33 -14.77 12.20 -15.96
N ARG A 34 -15.30 13.14 -15.17
CA ARG A 34 -15.99 14.34 -15.69
C ARG A 34 -15.61 15.60 -14.91
N VAL A 35 -14.37 16.05 -15.04
CA VAL A 35 -14.00 17.37 -14.52
C VAL A 35 -13.50 18.21 -15.67
N PRO A 36 -14.12 19.34 -16.02
CA PRO A 36 -13.62 20.28 -17.00
C PRO A 36 -12.35 20.92 -16.44
N LEU A 37 -11.21 20.68 -17.10
CA LEU A 37 -9.93 21.27 -16.75
C LEU A 37 -9.50 22.24 -17.85
N PRO A 38 -9.01 23.44 -17.50
CA PRO A 38 -8.57 24.43 -18.48
C PRO A 38 -7.24 24.05 -19.15
N GLY A 39 -7.09 24.41 -20.43
CA GLY A 39 -5.82 24.44 -21.16
C GLY A 39 -5.23 23.07 -21.55
N ARG A 40 -3.92 22.88 -21.31
CA ARG A 40 -3.14 21.68 -21.72
C ARG A 40 -3.29 20.48 -20.80
N LEU A 41 -3.93 20.63 -19.65
CA LEU A 41 -4.15 19.61 -18.62
C LEU A 41 -4.96 18.39 -19.09
N PRO A 42 -5.94 18.47 -20.02
CA PRO A 42 -6.70 17.29 -20.47
C PRO A 42 -5.82 16.19 -21.10
N ARG A 43 -4.85 16.57 -21.93
CA ARG A 43 -3.94 15.61 -22.61
C ARG A 43 -3.01 14.88 -21.61
N TRP A 44 -2.55 15.60 -20.59
CA TRP A 44 -1.70 15.01 -19.54
C TRP A 44 -2.51 14.06 -18.67
N ARG A 45 -3.73 14.44 -18.32
CA ARG A 45 -4.67 13.64 -17.55
C ARG A 45 -5.05 12.33 -18.25
N GLU A 46 -5.33 12.35 -19.55
CA GLU A 46 -5.64 11.13 -20.32
C GLU A 46 -4.51 10.12 -20.26
N ARG A 47 -3.26 10.59 -20.27
CA ARG A 47 -2.06 9.74 -20.19
C ARG A 47 -1.77 9.23 -18.78
N ALA A 48 -2.03 10.03 -17.74
CA ALA A 48 -1.77 9.68 -16.34
C ALA A 48 -2.89 8.82 -15.73
N ARG A 49 -4.12 8.98 -16.22
CA ARG A 49 -5.31 8.33 -15.67
C ARG A 49 -5.25 6.80 -15.55
N PRO A 50 -4.83 6.03 -16.57
CA PRO A 50 -4.79 4.57 -16.44
C PRO A 50 -3.83 4.12 -15.36
N VAL A 51 -2.71 4.83 -15.19
CA VAL A 51 -1.68 4.52 -14.21
C VAL A 51 -2.10 4.95 -12.79
N ALA A 52 -2.69 6.14 -12.63
CA ALA A 52 -3.24 6.58 -11.35
C ALA A 52 -4.32 5.62 -10.83
N ARG A 53 -5.22 5.17 -11.71
CA ARG A 53 -6.21 4.14 -11.36
C ARG A 53 -5.58 2.82 -10.98
N ALA A 54 -4.51 2.43 -11.68
CA ALA A 54 -3.77 1.22 -11.36
C ALA A 54 -3.20 1.28 -9.93
N MET A 55 -2.67 2.43 -9.49
CA MET A 55 -2.17 2.58 -8.11
C MET A 55 -3.30 2.51 -7.09
N VAL A 56 -4.43 3.15 -7.34
CA VAL A 56 -5.60 3.03 -6.45
C VAL A 56 -6.10 1.58 -6.39
N GLU A 57 -6.17 0.89 -7.54
CA GLU A 57 -6.54 -0.53 -7.60
C GLU A 57 -5.54 -1.42 -6.83
N LEU A 58 -4.24 -1.12 -6.90
CA LEU A 58 -3.20 -1.83 -6.15
C LEU A 58 -3.42 -1.69 -4.63
N LEU A 59 -3.61 -0.44 -4.17
CA LEU A 59 -3.83 -0.15 -2.75
C LEU A 59 -5.11 -0.79 -2.22
N LEU A 60 -6.20 -0.71 -2.99
CA LEU A 60 -7.47 -1.35 -2.63
C LEU A 60 -7.39 -2.87 -2.66
N ALA A 61 -6.74 -3.46 -3.67
CA ALA A 61 -6.54 -4.90 -3.74
C ALA A 61 -5.69 -5.42 -2.58
N ALA A 62 -4.64 -4.69 -2.21
CA ALA A 62 -3.85 -5.02 -1.02
C ALA A 62 -4.70 -4.97 0.25
N LEU A 63 -5.56 -3.95 0.43
CA LEU A 63 -6.49 -3.86 1.57
C LEU A 63 -7.47 -5.03 1.61
N VAL A 64 -8.04 -5.42 0.46
CA VAL A 64 -8.96 -6.57 0.38
C VAL A 64 -8.24 -7.86 0.78
N VAL A 65 -7.03 -8.10 0.27
CA VAL A 65 -6.23 -9.26 0.65
C VAL A 65 -5.90 -9.22 2.15
N GLY A 66 -5.46 -8.08 2.66
CA GLY A 66 -5.19 -7.89 4.09
C GLY A 66 -6.42 -8.13 4.96
N LEU A 67 -7.59 -7.66 4.54
CA LEU A 67 -8.86 -7.90 5.22
C LEU A 67 -9.21 -9.39 5.26
N VAL A 68 -9.07 -10.10 4.14
CA VAL A 68 -9.32 -11.55 4.07
C VAL A 68 -8.39 -12.29 5.03
N VAL A 69 -7.08 -11.98 5.00
CA VAL A 69 -6.10 -12.59 5.92
C VAL A 69 -6.46 -12.30 7.37
N ALA A 70 -6.84 -11.05 7.70
CA ALA A 70 -7.22 -10.67 9.06
C ALA A 70 -8.48 -11.42 9.52
N LEU A 71 -9.50 -11.54 8.67
CA LEU A 71 -10.73 -12.29 8.98
C LEU A 71 -10.47 -13.78 9.18
N VAL A 72 -9.67 -14.40 8.31
CA VAL A 72 -9.28 -15.82 8.46
C VAL A 72 -8.52 -16.03 9.77
N THR A 73 -7.60 -15.11 10.11
CA THR A 73 -6.83 -15.19 11.37
C THR A 73 -7.74 -14.99 12.58
N ALA A 74 -8.71 -14.08 12.52
CA ALA A 74 -9.71 -13.88 13.57
C ALA A 74 -10.55 -15.13 13.82
N ALA A 75 -11.02 -15.75 12.76
CA ALA A 75 -11.83 -16.96 12.84
C ALA A 75 -11.05 -18.15 13.43
N SER A 76 -9.75 -18.27 13.11
CA SER A 76 -8.90 -19.37 13.57
C SER A 76 -8.42 -19.22 15.01
N ARG A 77 -8.28 -17.99 15.53
CA ARG A 77 -7.70 -17.72 16.87
C ARG A 77 -8.71 -17.34 17.96
N GLY A 78 -9.99 -17.21 17.66
CA GLY A 78 -11.06 -16.98 18.65
C GLY A 78 -11.08 -15.59 19.31
N HIS A 79 -10.23 -14.65 18.92
CA HIS A 79 -10.14 -13.30 19.50
C HIS A 79 -10.85 -12.23 18.62
N ALA A 80 -12.12 -12.48 18.32
CA ALA A 80 -12.89 -11.68 17.33
C ALA A 80 -12.94 -10.19 17.67
N ARG A 81 -13.12 -9.79 18.94
CA ARG A 81 -13.26 -8.36 19.33
C ARG A 81 -11.99 -7.57 19.08
N THR A 82 -10.83 -8.08 19.52
CA THR A 82 -9.54 -7.40 19.36
C THR A 82 -9.15 -7.29 17.88
N THR A 83 -9.38 -8.38 17.13
CA THR A 83 -9.11 -8.39 15.69
C THR A 83 -10.02 -7.44 14.92
N PHE A 84 -11.30 -7.33 15.31
CA PHE A 84 -12.22 -6.38 14.69
C PHE A 84 -11.79 -4.92 14.90
N ALA A 85 -11.36 -4.58 16.12
CA ALA A 85 -10.82 -3.24 16.41
C ALA A 85 -9.55 -2.93 15.59
N LEU A 86 -8.64 -3.91 15.47
CA LEU A 86 -7.44 -3.78 14.63
C LEU A 86 -7.78 -3.62 13.13
N ILE A 87 -8.78 -4.35 12.64
CA ILE A 87 -9.26 -4.21 11.25
C ILE A 87 -9.82 -2.81 11.02
N LEU A 88 -10.68 -2.34 11.91
CA LEU A 88 -11.38 -1.07 11.72
C LEU A 88 -10.44 0.14 11.78
N LEU A 89 -9.50 0.13 12.72
CA LEU A 89 -8.63 1.28 13.01
C LEU A 89 -7.25 1.19 12.38
N GLY A 90 -6.73 -0.01 12.13
CA GLY A 90 -5.33 -0.22 11.80
C GLY A 90 -5.05 -0.87 10.45
N LEU A 91 -6.06 -1.42 9.76
CA LEU A 91 -5.81 -2.23 8.56
C LEU A 91 -4.96 -1.51 7.49
N PRO A 92 -5.24 -0.27 7.07
CA PRO A 92 -4.42 0.42 6.09
C PRO A 92 -2.98 0.64 6.58
N ASN A 93 -2.84 1.00 7.85
CA ASN A 93 -1.54 1.26 8.48
C ASN A 93 -0.68 0.01 8.66
N LEU A 94 -1.24 -1.18 8.54
CA LEU A 94 -0.53 -2.45 8.53
C LEU A 94 -0.29 -2.97 7.11
N VAL A 95 -1.30 -2.93 6.27
CA VAL A 95 -1.27 -3.53 4.93
C VAL A 95 -0.37 -2.75 3.98
N TRP A 96 -0.40 -1.43 4.02
CA TRP A 96 0.44 -0.63 3.12
C TRP A 96 1.94 -0.71 3.44
N PRO A 97 2.40 -0.60 4.71
CA PRO A 97 3.78 -0.95 5.05
C PRO A 97 4.14 -2.40 4.69
N ALA A 98 3.26 -3.38 4.95
CA ALA A 98 3.49 -4.76 4.56
C ALA A 98 3.67 -4.92 3.04
N LEU A 99 2.90 -4.17 2.22
CA LEU A 99 3.10 -4.13 0.77
C LEU A 99 4.50 -3.61 0.41
N THR A 100 4.99 -2.55 1.09
CA THR A 100 6.34 -2.02 0.84
C THR A 100 7.41 -3.02 1.23
N VAL A 101 7.25 -3.72 2.36
CA VAL A 101 8.18 -4.80 2.80
C VAL A 101 8.12 -5.98 1.85
N GLY A 102 6.94 -6.35 1.36
CA GLY A 102 6.77 -7.38 0.32
C GLY A 102 7.50 -7.05 -0.98
N LEU A 103 7.65 -5.77 -1.32
CA LEU A 103 8.47 -5.29 -2.43
C LEU A 103 9.95 -5.13 -2.07
N GLY A 104 10.36 -5.48 -0.84
CA GLY A 104 11.74 -5.48 -0.38
C GLY A 104 12.19 -4.23 0.38
N ALA A 105 11.29 -3.30 0.70
CA ALA A 105 11.64 -2.12 1.49
C ALA A 105 11.91 -2.49 2.96
N THR A 106 12.78 -1.71 3.61
CA THR A 106 13.13 -1.86 5.02
C THR A 106 12.58 -0.71 5.84
N TRP A 107 12.04 -1.03 7.01
CA TRP A 107 11.60 -0.08 8.02
C TRP A 107 12.50 -0.21 9.24
N ASN A 108 12.93 0.90 9.81
CA ASN A 108 13.66 0.95 11.07
C ASN A 108 12.64 1.26 12.17
N GLY A 109 12.62 0.43 13.20
CA GLY A 109 11.72 0.59 14.32
C GLY A 109 12.43 0.48 15.66
N ARG A 110 11.88 1.15 16.68
CA ARG A 110 12.28 1.05 18.07
C ARG A 110 11.08 1.21 18.97
N VAL A 111 10.98 0.35 19.95
CA VAL A 111 9.97 0.44 21.01
C VAL A 111 10.71 0.39 22.34
N ASP A 112 10.72 1.53 23.03
CA ASP A 112 11.20 1.64 24.40
C ASP A 112 10.01 1.86 25.32
N GLY A 113 10.05 1.29 26.52
CA GLY A 113 9.08 1.53 27.59
C GLY A 113 8.53 0.26 28.24
N PRO A 114 8.08 0.39 29.51
CA PRO A 114 7.63 -0.75 30.33
C PRO A 114 6.23 -1.26 29.97
N PHE A 115 5.45 -0.46 29.22
CA PHE A 115 4.07 -0.82 28.90
C PHE A 115 3.95 -1.43 27.51
N GLY A 116 3.16 -2.55 27.40
CA GLY A 116 2.79 -3.13 26.13
C GLY A 116 1.94 -2.16 25.30
N LEU A 117 2.38 -1.89 24.09
CA LEU A 117 1.61 -1.08 23.15
C LEU A 117 0.49 -1.90 22.49
N PRO A 118 -0.61 -1.30 22.07
CA PRO A 118 -1.66 -1.97 21.30
C PRO A 118 -1.22 -2.18 19.84
N VAL A 119 -0.04 -2.77 19.66
CA VAL A 119 0.53 -3.17 18.36
C VAL A 119 0.43 -4.68 18.21
N PRO A 120 0.40 -5.21 16.97
CA PRO A 120 0.46 -6.65 16.76
C PRO A 120 1.68 -7.27 17.47
N HIS A 121 1.47 -8.41 18.13
CA HIS A 121 2.51 -9.10 18.95
C HIS A 121 3.85 -9.28 18.20
N ILE A 122 3.79 -9.53 16.92
CA ILE A 122 4.98 -9.61 16.04
C ILE A 122 5.82 -8.33 16.08
N LEU A 123 5.19 -7.17 15.99
CA LEU A 123 5.89 -5.88 16.01
C LEU A 123 6.44 -5.57 17.41
N ASP A 124 5.69 -5.90 18.46
CA ASP A 124 6.15 -5.71 19.84
C ASP A 124 7.39 -6.55 20.14
N VAL A 125 7.44 -7.82 19.72
CA VAL A 125 8.61 -8.69 19.91
C VAL A 125 9.81 -8.21 19.07
N LEU A 126 9.61 -7.87 17.81
CA LEU A 126 10.69 -7.45 16.93
C LEU A 126 11.28 -6.08 17.31
N LEU A 127 10.47 -5.17 17.86
CA LEU A 127 10.89 -3.78 18.13
C LEU A 127 11.38 -3.55 19.57
N ARG A 128 11.24 -4.52 20.49
CA ARG A 128 11.71 -4.43 21.88
C ARG A 128 13.18 -4.78 22.07
N THR A 129 13.92 -5.04 21.04
CA THR A 129 15.38 -5.24 21.14
C THR A 129 16.06 -3.92 21.50
N PRO A 130 17.18 -3.93 22.31
CA PRO A 130 17.84 -2.70 22.75
C PRO A 130 18.39 -1.84 21.60
N ASP A 131 18.60 -2.44 20.44
CA ASP A 131 19.05 -1.75 19.23
C ASP A 131 17.87 -1.43 18.29
N VAL A 132 18.08 -0.47 17.39
CA VAL A 132 17.11 -0.16 16.32
C VAL A 132 16.90 -1.41 15.47
N SER A 133 15.73 -2.00 15.58
CA SER A 133 15.38 -3.21 14.84
C SER A 133 14.98 -2.87 13.42
N GLU A 134 15.47 -3.67 12.48
CA GLU A 134 15.06 -3.58 11.08
C GLU A 134 13.88 -4.52 10.83
N VAL A 135 12.77 -3.94 10.41
CA VAL A 135 11.61 -4.69 9.89
C VAL A 135 11.77 -4.80 8.37
N ASN A 136 12.24 -5.93 7.93
CA ASN A 136 12.41 -6.27 6.51
C ASN A 136 11.89 -7.70 6.27
N LEU A 137 11.88 -8.13 5.02
CA LEU A 137 11.39 -9.46 4.65
C LEU A 137 12.16 -10.58 5.37
N ARG A 138 13.48 -10.42 5.55
CA ARG A 138 14.33 -11.42 6.20
C ARG A 138 13.95 -11.58 7.68
N THR A 139 13.89 -10.49 8.43
CA THR A 139 13.54 -10.54 9.86
C THR A 139 12.12 -11.07 10.09
N LEU A 140 11.18 -10.74 9.19
CA LEU A 140 9.82 -11.27 9.26
C LEU A 140 9.76 -12.78 8.96
N THR A 141 10.55 -13.27 8.00
CA THR A 141 10.59 -14.70 7.66
C THR A 141 11.33 -15.54 8.71
N GLU A 142 12.33 -14.97 9.36
CA GLU A 142 13.00 -15.60 10.51
C GLU A 142 12.05 -15.78 11.70
N TYR A 143 11.11 -14.83 11.88
CA TYR A 143 10.10 -14.91 12.93
C TYR A 143 8.95 -15.88 12.58
N ASP A 144 8.39 -15.79 11.38
CA ASP A 144 7.35 -16.66 10.85
C ASP A 144 7.61 -16.94 9.37
N GLY A 145 7.95 -18.18 9.04
CA GLY A 145 8.23 -18.62 7.68
C GLY A 145 7.08 -18.39 6.70
N ARG A 146 5.85 -18.19 7.20
CA ARG A 146 4.69 -17.84 6.37
C ARG A 146 4.81 -16.46 5.73
N MET A 147 5.64 -15.57 6.30
CA MET A 147 5.89 -14.23 5.74
C MET A 147 6.63 -14.28 4.39
N ALA A 148 7.23 -15.42 4.03
CA ALA A 148 7.82 -15.65 2.70
C ALA A 148 6.81 -15.51 1.55
N TRP A 149 5.51 -15.62 1.80
CA TRP A 149 4.47 -15.39 0.79
C TRP A 149 4.22 -13.90 0.50
N LEU A 150 4.70 -13.01 1.34
CA LEU A 150 4.47 -11.55 1.19
C LEU A 150 4.99 -11.00 -0.16
N PRO A 151 6.24 -11.29 -0.60
CA PRO A 151 6.73 -10.83 -1.90
C PRO A 151 5.99 -11.45 -3.07
N VAL A 152 5.56 -12.71 -2.94
CA VAL A 152 4.77 -13.38 -3.97
C VAL A 152 3.41 -12.68 -4.13
N ALA A 153 2.72 -12.42 -3.03
CA ALA A 153 1.45 -11.71 -3.03
C ALA A 153 1.59 -10.29 -3.59
N ALA A 154 2.60 -9.53 -3.14
CA ALA A 154 2.88 -8.19 -3.63
C ALA A 154 3.19 -8.19 -5.14
N GLY A 155 4.02 -9.12 -5.61
CA GLY A 155 4.37 -9.28 -7.03
C GLY A 155 3.17 -9.64 -7.91
N VAL A 156 2.32 -10.56 -7.47
CA VAL A 156 1.10 -10.97 -8.17
C VAL A 156 0.10 -9.82 -8.26
N LEU A 157 -0.14 -9.11 -7.16
CA LEU A 157 -1.01 -7.94 -7.14
C LEU A 157 -0.50 -6.85 -8.10
N LEU A 158 0.80 -6.55 -8.04
CA LEU A 158 1.41 -5.54 -8.88
C LEU A 158 1.34 -5.91 -10.36
N LEU A 159 1.66 -7.16 -10.71
CA LEU A 159 1.58 -7.65 -12.09
C LEU A 159 0.13 -7.63 -12.61
N GLY A 160 -0.82 -8.08 -11.81
CA GLY A 160 -2.25 -8.06 -12.16
C GLY A 160 -2.75 -6.64 -12.47
N VAL A 161 -2.37 -5.68 -11.64
CA VAL A 161 -2.71 -4.26 -11.84
C VAL A 161 -1.97 -3.68 -13.05
N ALA A 162 -0.71 -4.04 -13.28
CA ALA A 162 0.07 -3.63 -14.45
C ALA A 162 -0.56 -4.10 -15.77
N VAL A 163 -0.97 -5.37 -15.83
CA VAL A 163 -1.68 -5.93 -17.00
C VAL A 163 -3.01 -5.19 -17.23
N ARG A 164 -3.79 -4.94 -16.17
CA ARG A 164 -5.05 -4.18 -16.29
C ARG A 164 -4.83 -2.74 -16.77
N ALA A 165 -3.77 -2.09 -16.30
CA ALA A 165 -3.38 -0.76 -16.77
C ALA A 165 -2.99 -0.78 -18.26
N ALA A 166 -2.23 -1.79 -18.69
CA ALA A 166 -1.84 -1.97 -20.07
C ALA A 166 -3.05 -2.25 -20.99
N LEU A 167 -4.02 -3.06 -20.53
CA LEU A 167 -5.27 -3.33 -21.26
C LEU A 167 -6.12 -2.07 -21.47
N ARG A 168 -6.07 -1.12 -20.53
CA ARG A 168 -6.81 0.16 -20.59
C ARG A 168 -6.05 1.27 -21.33
N SER A 169 -4.77 1.05 -21.60
CA SER A 169 -3.95 2.01 -22.34
C SER A 169 -4.20 1.91 -23.86
N PRO A 170 -4.03 3.01 -24.60
CA PRO A 170 -4.13 2.97 -26.07
C PRO A 170 -3.17 1.93 -26.67
N SER A 171 -3.64 1.19 -27.67
CA SER A 171 -2.90 0.09 -28.30
C SER A 171 -1.56 0.49 -28.95
N ARG A 172 -1.35 1.77 -29.20
CA ARG A 172 -0.12 2.33 -29.78
C ARG A 172 0.92 2.76 -28.76
N THR A 173 0.68 2.55 -27.44
CA THR A 173 1.67 2.94 -26.41
C THR A 173 2.82 1.93 -26.41
N PRO A 174 4.07 2.36 -26.65
CA PRO A 174 5.21 1.45 -26.62
C PRO A 174 5.43 0.88 -25.21
N PRO A 175 5.86 -0.39 -25.07
CA PRO A 175 5.99 -1.07 -23.78
C PRO A 175 6.90 -0.33 -22.78
N TRP A 176 7.99 0.26 -23.27
CA TRP A 176 8.92 1.00 -22.41
C TRP A 176 8.29 2.25 -21.78
N LEU A 177 7.43 2.97 -22.53
CA LEU A 177 6.75 4.15 -22.00
C LEU A 177 5.70 3.77 -20.95
N HIS A 178 5.05 2.62 -21.12
CA HIS A 178 4.15 2.06 -20.11
C HIS A 178 4.92 1.69 -18.83
N ALA A 179 6.08 1.05 -18.98
CA ALA A 179 6.97 0.71 -17.88
C ALA A 179 7.44 1.93 -17.09
N VAL A 180 7.92 2.98 -17.78
CA VAL A 180 8.36 4.23 -17.14
C VAL A 180 7.22 4.92 -16.38
N ARG A 181 6.04 5.00 -16.96
CA ARG A 181 4.87 5.59 -16.29
C ARG A 181 4.49 4.83 -15.03
N LEU A 182 4.50 3.49 -15.09
CA LEU A 182 4.19 2.65 -13.94
C LEU A 182 5.28 2.75 -12.86
N ALA A 183 6.56 2.84 -13.28
CA ALA A 183 7.69 3.06 -12.37
C ALA A 183 7.55 4.35 -11.57
N VAL A 184 7.29 5.46 -12.26
CA VAL A 184 7.08 6.76 -11.60
C VAL A 184 5.89 6.71 -10.66
N ALA A 185 4.77 6.14 -11.09
CA ALA A 185 3.57 6.08 -10.26
C ALA A 185 3.76 5.18 -9.04
N LEU A 186 4.40 4.02 -9.19
CA LEU A 186 4.67 3.13 -8.05
C LEU A 186 5.68 3.77 -7.08
N ALA A 187 6.74 4.39 -7.58
CA ALA A 187 7.70 5.12 -6.76
C ALA A 187 7.03 6.22 -5.93
N LEU A 188 6.14 7.03 -6.55
CA LEU A 188 5.37 8.04 -5.84
C LEU A 188 4.36 7.44 -4.85
N THR A 189 3.76 6.31 -5.18
CA THR A 189 2.85 5.60 -4.26
C THR A 189 3.60 5.08 -3.04
N LEU A 190 4.76 4.44 -3.22
CA LEU A 190 5.58 3.98 -2.10
C LEU A 190 6.12 5.15 -1.28
N LEU A 191 6.51 6.26 -1.91
CA LEU A 191 6.88 7.48 -1.21
C LEU A 191 5.71 7.99 -0.34
N ALA A 192 4.50 8.05 -0.88
CA ALA A 192 3.32 8.45 -0.12
C ALA A 192 3.05 7.53 1.07
N ILE A 193 3.14 6.20 0.89
CA ILE A 193 3.01 5.23 1.99
C ILE A 193 4.08 5.49 3.05
N CYS A 194 5.34 5.65 2.66
CA CYS A 194 6.45 5.91 3.59
C CYS A 194 6.25 7.19 4.41
N LEU A 195 5.68 8.23 3.80
CA LEU A 195 5.42 9.50 4.50
C LEU A 195 4.20 9.42 5.41
N LEU A 196 3.13 8.75 4.96
CA LEU A 196 1.85 8.67 5.69
C LEU A 196 1.88 7.64 6.83
N CYS A 197 2.59 6.51 6.66
CA CYS A 197 2.67 5.45 7.66
C CYS A 197 3.86 5.61 8.63
N ARG A 198 4.61 6.71 8.55
CA ARG A 198 5.66 7.02 9.50
C ARG A 198 5.05 7.30 10.87
N ILE A 199 5.52 6.58 11.89
CA ILE A 199 5.05 6.72 13.26
C ILE A 199 6.20 7.25 14.11
N SER A 200 5.90 8.28 14.91
CA SER A 200 6.78 8.79 15.95
C SER A 200 5.88 9.20 17.12
N ALA A 201 5.84 8.39 18.16
CA ALA A 201 5.01 8.64 19.33
C ALA A 201 5.87 8.56 20.59
N HIS A 202 5.79 9.60 21.40
CA HIS A 202 6.36 9.64 22.74
C HIS A 202 5.19 9.55 23.72
N TYR A 203 5.26 8.64 24.66
CA TYR A 203 4.27 8.54 25.72
C TYR A 203 4.98 8.59 27.07
N GLY A 204 4.40 9.34 28.00
CA GLY A 204 4.91 9.48 29.37
C GLY A 204 3.76 9.60 30.33
N LEU A 205 3.91 9.00 31.50
CA LEU A 205 3.00 9.23 32.64
C LEU A 205 3.52 10.38 33.46
N SER A 206 2.84 11.53 33.42
CA SER A 206 3.08 12.59 34.40
C SER A 206 2.26 12.29 35.65
N LEU A 207 2.91 11.91 36.75
CA LEU A 207 2.30 11.84 38.06
C LEU A 207 2.41 13.24 38.71
N LEU A 208 1.26 13.80 39.06
CA LEU A 208 1.16 15.05 39.85
C LEU A 208 1.56 16.38 39.17
N GLY A 209 1.57 16.51 37.85
CA GLY A 209 1.78 17.81 37.22
C GLY A 209 3.17 18.41 37.39
N ILE A 210 4.12 17.69 37.96
CA ILE A 210 5.53 18.04 38.07
C ILE A 210 6.24 17.31 36.96
N GLY A 211 6.87 18.05 36.04
CA GLY A 211 7.50 17.53 34.83
C GLY A 211 8.47 16.39 35.10
N ASP A 212 8.52 15.53 34.14
CA ASP A 212 9.46 14.43 33.87
C ASP A 212 10.32 13.98 35.08
N LEU A 213 9.70 13.27 36.02
CA LEU A 213 10.43 12.57 37.07
C LEU A 213 11.10 11.32 36.47
N GLY A 214 12.24 11.56 35.86
CA GLY A 214 13.29 10.55 35.61
C GLY A 214 12.84 9.24 34.97
N GLY A 215 12.87 9.16 33.66
CA GLY A 215 13.32 7.97 32.90
C GLY A 215 12.58 6.63 32.99
N GLY A 216 11.71 6.41 33.97
CA GLY A 216 11.20 5.06 34.23
C GLY A 216 9.82 4.72 33.67
N LEU A 217 9.01 5.72 33.30
CA LEU A 217 7.62 5.54 32.86
C LEU A 217 7.33 6.23 31.51
N SER A 218 8.36 6.66 30.82
CA SER A 218 8.27 7.18 29.45
C SER A 218 8.65 6.11 28.45
N GLY A 219 8.00 6.12 27.30
CA GLY A 219 8.33 5.22 26.20
C GLY A 219 8.31 5.94 24.87
N GLU A 220 9.10 5.45 23.95
CA GLU A 220 9.16 5.94 22.58
C GLU A 220 8.79 4.81 21.61
N LEU A 221 7.87 5.11 20.71
CA LEU A 221 7.57 4.27 19.55
C LEU A 221 8.05 5.00 18.31
N LEU A 222 9.00 4.43 17.63
CA LEU A 222 9.54 4.98 16.40
C LEU A 222 9.43 3.94 15.30
N LEU A 223 8.83 4.31 14.17
CA LEU A 223 8.80 3.49 12.96
C LEU A 223 9.07 4.39 11.76
N ARG A 224 10.25 4.24 11.16
CA ARG A 224 10.71 5.08 10.04
C ARG A 224 11.10 4.22 8.84
N PRO A 225 10.52 4.46 7.65
CA PRO A 225 10.92 3.76 6.44
C PRO A 225 12.26 4.28 5.90
N ARG A 226 13.02 3.42 5.25
CA ARG A 226 14.14 3.82 4.40
C ARG A 226 13.62 4.33 3.06
N ILE A 227 13.27 5.61 3.00
CA ILE A 227 12.53 6.24 1.89
C ILE A 227 13.22 5.98 0.54
N TRP A 228 14.53 6.23 0.44
CA TRP A 228 15.26 6.08 -0.82
C TRP A 228 15.28 4.64 -1.33
N GLN A 229 15.39 3.67 -0.42
CA GLN A 229 15.30 2.26 -0.77
C GLN A 229 13.89 1.92 -1.28
N ALA A 230 12.85 2.35 -0.58
CA ALA A 230 11.46 2.10 -0.98
C ALA A 230 11.13 2.72 -2.35
N VAL A 231 11.53 3.98 -2.58
CA VAL A 231 11.32 4.68 -3.85
C VAL A 231 12.09 4.01 -4.99
N GLY A 232 13.37 3.64 -4.77
CA GLY A 232 14.18 2.94 -5.75
C GLY A 232 13.62 1.57 -6.13
N LEU A 233 13.21 0.79 -5.14
CA LEU A 233 12.53 -0.50 -5.36
C LEU A 233 11.18 -0.31 -6.07
N GLY A 234 10.42 0.72 -5.70
CA GLY A 234 9.18 1.06 -6.40
C GLY A 234 9.39 1.38 -7.87
N ALA A 235 10.42 2.15 -8.20
CA ALA A 235 10.79 2.42 -9.57
C ALA A 235 11.19 1.13 -10.32
N LEU A 236 12.02 0.29 -9.71
CA LEU A 236 12.46 -0.97 -10.29
C LEU A 236 11.29 -1.94 -10.54
N TRP A 237 10.49 -2.21 -9.52
CA TRP A 237 9.32 -3.08 -9.65
C TRP A 237 8.29 -2.54 -10.63
N GLY A 238 8.10 -1.21 -10.66
CA GLY A 238 7.22 -0.55 -11.61
C GLY A 238 7.69 -0.69 -13.06
N LEU A 239 9.02 -0.62 -13.30
CA LEU A 239 9.60 -0.88 -14.62
C LEU A 239 9.36 -2.33 -15.04
N VAL A 240 9.70 -3.28 -14.18
CA VAL A 240 9.56 -4.72 -14.47
C VAL A 240 8.10 -5.09 -14.70
N ALA A 241 7.23 -4.77 -13.75
CA ALA A 241 5.81 -5.09 -13.85
C ALA A 241 5.11 -4.37 -15.00
N GLY A 242 5.48 -3.10 -15.25
CA GLY A 242 4.95 -2.33 -16.37
C GLY A 242 5.34 -2.88 -17.72
N PHE A 243 6.59 -3.31 -17.88
CA PHE A 243 7.07 -3.95 -19.10
C PHE A 243 6.39 -5.30 -19.33
N LEU A 244 6.38 -6.18 -18.32
CA LEU A 244 5.69 -7.46 -18.38
C LEU A 244 4.19 -7.31 -18.61
N GLY A 245 3.54 -6.34 -17.95
CA GLY A 245 2.12 -6.04 -18.15
C GLY A 245 1.80 -5.65 -19.59
N ALA A 246 2.67 -4.84 -20.21
CA ALA A 246 2.51 -4.44 -21.60
C ALA A 246 2.69 -5.63 -22.58
N LEU A 247 3.61 -6.56 -22.28
CA LEU A 247 3.82 -7.76 -23.07
C LEU A 247 2.68 -8.77 -22.93
N LEU A 248 2.10 -8.90 -21.75
CA LEU A 248 1.00 -9.84 -21.48
C LEU A 248 -0.38 -9.34 -21.95
N ALA A 249 -0.55 -8.02 -22.09
CA ALA A 249 -1.82 -7.43 -22.50
C ALA A 249 -2.36 -7.93 -23.86
N PRO A 250 -1.56 -8.13 -24.93
CA PRO A 250 -2.04 -8.67 -26.21
C PRO A 250 -2.56 -10.11 -26.08
N VAL A 251 -1.88 -10.94 -25.28
CA VAL A 251 -2.27 -12.33 -25.01
C VAL A 251 -3.62 -12.36 -24.28
N ALA A 252 -3.79 -11.53 -23.25
CA ALA A 252 -5.04 -11.42 -22.51
C ALA A 252 -6.21 -10.89 -23.37
N ARG A 253 -5.94 -10.06 -24.38
CA ARG A 253 -6.96 -9.62 -25.35
C ARG A 253 -7.42 -10.73 -26.28
N ARG A 254 -6.51 -11.60 -26.71
CA ARG A 254 -6.83 -12.75 -27.60
C ARG A 254 -7.71 -13.77 -26.88
N GLY A 255 -7.43 -14.10 -25.63
CA GLY A 255 -8.23 -15.03 -24.83
C GLY A 255 -9.69 -14.59 -24.56
N ARG A 256 -9.99 -13.30 -24.70
CA ARG A 256 -11.36 -12.77 -24.56
C ARG A 256 -12.19 -12.76 -25.86
N ARG A 257 -11.59 -13.05 -27.00
CA ARG A 257 -12.26 -12.98 -28.32
C ARG A 257 -12.76 -14.32 -28.84
N SER A 258 -12.66 -15.39 -28.09
CA SER A 258 -13.23 -16.71 -28.45
C SER A 258 -13.97 -17.25 -27.22
N PRO A 259 -15.29 -17.52 -27.22
CA PRO A 259 -15.92 -18.48 -28.10
C PRO A 259 -17.37 -18.16 -28.46
N ASP A 260 -17.72 -17.42 -29.49
CA ASP A 260 -19.09 -17.43 -30.02
C ASP A 260 -19.10 -17.06 -31.52
N GLY A 261 -18.48 -17.93 -32.34
CA GLY A 261 -18.38 -17.69 -33.78
C GLY A 261 -18.65 -18.91 -34.66
N HIS A 262 -19.26 -19.95 -34.11
CA HIS A 262 -19.53 -21.15 -34.89
C HIS A 262 -20.93 -21.77 -34.66
N HIS A 263 -21.96 -20.95 -34.63
CA HIS A 263 -23.33 -21.45 -34.79
C HIS A 263 -24.17 -20.34 -35.44
N GLU A 264 -24.08 -20.23 -36.76
CA GLU A 264 -25.15 -19.73 -37.64
C GLU A 264 -24.62 -19.52 -39.05
N ARG A 265 -24.31 -20.64 -39.72
CA ARG A 265 -24.27 -20.71 -41.18
C ARG A 265 -24.66 -22.12 -41.62
N GLY A 266 -25.94 -22.35 -41.58
CA GLY A 266 -26.50 -23.57 -42.11
C GLY A 266 -27.99 -23.58 -41.89
N ASP A 267 -28.72 -22.82 -42.71
CA ASP A 267 -30.08 -23.17 -43.17
C ASP A 267 -30.66 -21.97 -43.92
N GLY A 268 -30.80 -22.10 -45.21
CA GLY A 268 -31.44 -21.05 -46.01
C GLY A 268 -31.24 -21.15 -47.50
N ALA A 269 -31.04 -22.36 -48.01
CA ALA A 269 -31.16 -22.60 -49.46
C ALA A 269 -32.04 -23.83 -49.69
N LEU A 270 -33.31 -23.63 -49.83
CA LEU A 270 -34.26 -24.49 -50.56
C LEU A 270 -35.64 -23.80 -50.54
N HIS A 271 -36.01 -23.17 -51.67
CA HIS A 271 -37.31 -23.38 -52.24
C HIS A 271 -37.43 -22.64 -53.57
N PRO A 272 -38.25 -23.18 -54.45
CA PRO A 272 -38.17 -23.17 -55.91
C PRO A 272 -38.76 -21.93 -56.52
#